data_3f912ab00e46d738b823e1db483f0f7c
#
_entry.id   3f912ab00e46d738b823e1db483f0f7c
#
_cell.length_a   1.000
_cell.length_b   1.000
_cell.length_c   1.000
_cell.angle_alpha   90.00
_cell.angle_beta   90.00
_cell.angle_gamma   90.00
#
_symmetry.space_group_name_H-M   'P 1'
#
loop_
_entity.id
_entity.type
_entity.pdbx_description
1 polymer ?
#
loop_
_entity_poly.entity_id
_entity_poly.type
_entity_poly.pdbx_seq_one_letter_code
_entity_poly.pdbx_strand_id
1 'polypeptide(L)'
;MKQFELNQTYCKVLVTISELNKQSYYPLNEGVYKILAGILDDEVLPFSNLESFGTLTSYSSKKICHLTLMLFRRGLIGKVYDASSKKLYLRTTEKGEEALNKYFAKHKKGFARRKQKNVPTIVKIAA
;
A
#
# COMPACT_ATOMS: atom_id res chain seq x y z
N MET A 1 20.47 -7.14 18.16
CA MET A 1 19.17 -6.66 17.90
C MET A 1 18.65 -7.09 16.54
N LYS A 2 17.42 -7.51 16.50
CA LYS A 2 16.89 -7.99 15.24
C LYS A 2 16.55 -6.86 14.31
N GLN A 3 16.86 -7.02 13.05
CA GLN A 3 16.44 -6.07 12.08
C GLN A 3 14.98 -6.27 11.74
N PHE A 4 14.31 -5.18 11.43
CA PHE A 4 12.93 -5.26 10.98
C PHE A 4 12.88 -5.89 9.59
N GLU A 5 12.03 -6.86 9.42
CA GLU A 5 11.83 -7.47 8.11
C GLU A 5 10.37 -7.36 7.74
N LEU A 6 10.12 -7.11 6.45
CA LEU A 6 8.75 -7.08 5.98
C LEU A 6 8.19 -8.50 5.99
N ASN A 7 7.01 -8.63 6.56
CA ASN A 7 6.26 -9.85 6.38
C ASN A 7 5.15 -9.58 5.37
N GLN A 8 4.36 -10.58 5.07
CA GLN A 8 3.33 -10.43 4.06
C GLN A 8 2.33 -9.34 4.41
N THR A 9 1.95 -9.24 5.65
CA THR A 9 0.98 -8.23 6.08
C THR A 9 1.53 -6.82 5.90
N TYR A 10 2.75 -6.57 6.38
CA TYR A 10 3.36 -5.27 6.20
C TYR A 10 3.59 -4.97 4.71
N CYS A 11 3.94 -6.01 3.95
CA CYS A 11 4.15 -5.82 2.53
C CYS A 11 2.88 -5.35 1.84
N LYS A 12 1.74 -5.93 2.21
CA LYS A 12 0.47 -5.52 1.61
C LYS A 12 0.16 -4.06 1.88
N VAL A 13 0.41 -3.60 3.09
CA VAL A 13 0.19 -2.21 3.43
C VAL A 13 1.15 -1.32 2.65
N LEU A 14 2.42 -1.66 2.67
CA LEU A 14 3.44 -0.83 2.04
C LEU A 14 3.26 -0.78 0.52
N VAL A 15 2.96 -1.90 -0.11
CA VAL A 15 2.81 -1.94 -1.56
C VAL A 15 1.56 -1.16 -1.98
N THR A 16 0.53 -1.16 -1.16
CA THR A 16 -0.66 -0.38 -1.47
C THR A 16 -0.31 1.10 -1.54
N ILE A 17 0.43 1.60 -0.56
CA ILE A 17 0.82 2.99 -0.56
C ILE A 17 1.73 3.29 -1.76
N SER A 18 2.67 2.39 -2.03
CA SER A 18 3.59 2.56 -3.15
C SER A 18 2.86 2.65 -4.48
N GLU A 19 1.92 1.74 -4.71
CA GLU A 19 1.18 1.74 -5.96
C GLU A 19 0.31 2.98 -6.12
N LEU A 20 -0.28 3.46 -5.04
CA LEU A 20 -1.06 4.68 -5.09
C LEU A 20 -0.17 5.87 -5.41
N ASN A 21 1.00 5.93 -4.78
CA ASN A 21 1.92 7.02 -5.03
C ASN A 21 2.39 7.04 -6.49
N LYS A 22 2.54 5.89 -7.10
CA LYS A 22 2.93 5.82 -8.50
C LYS A 22 1.87 6.39 -9.42
N GLN A 23 0.63 6.43 -8.95
CA GLN A 23 -0.46 7.03 -9.68
C GLN A 23 -0.68 8.48 -9.25
N SER A 24 0.28 9.05 -8.55
CA SER A 24 0.22 10.41 -8.04
C SER A 24 -0.89 10.60 -7.02
N TYR A 25 -1.22 9.56 -6.33
CA TYR A 25 -2.24 9.62 -5.30
C TYR A 25 -1.60 9.31 -3.94
N TYR A 26 -1.85 10.19 -2.98
CA TYR A 26 -1.27 10.06 -1.63
C TYR A 26 -2.40 9.83 -0.66
N PRO A 27 -2.53 8.63 -0.09
CA PRO A 27 -3.71 8.30 0.70
C PRO A 27 -3.58 8.73 2.15
N LEU A 28 -4.73 8.79 2.82
CA LEU A 28 -4.77 8.83 4.27
C LEU A 28 -4.84 7.40 4.78
N ASN A 29 -4.66 7.23 6.09
CA ASN A 29 -4.79 5.89 6.68
C ASN A 29 -6.12 5.26 6.34
N GLU A 30 -7.17 6.05 6.35
CA GLU A 30 -8.50 5.52 6.07
C GLU A 30 -8.60 4.96 4.66
N GLY A 31 -7.99 5.64 3.69
CA GLY A 31 -8.00 5.14 2.32
C GLY A 31 -7.28 3.82 2.19
N VAL A 32 -6.14 3.70 2.84
CA VAL A 32 -5.39 2.44 2.82
C VAL A 32 -6.23 1.33 3.44
N TYR A 33 -6.89 1.63 4.56
CA TYR A 33 -7.75 0.65 5.21
C TYR A 33 -8.85 0.17 4.28
N LYS A 34 -9.53 1.11 3.62
CA LYS A 34 -10.65 0.73 2.76
C LYS A 34 -10.21 -0.16 1.62
N ILE A 35 -9.06 0.16 1.02
CA ILE A 35 -8.55 -0.67 -0.07
C ILE A 35 -8.23 -2.07 0.43
N LEU A 36 -7.52 -2.17 1.53
CA LEU A 36 -7.13 -3.49 2.04
C LEU A 36 -8.32 -4.29 2.54
N ALA A 37 -9.32 -3.62 3.09
CA ALA A 37 -10.51 -4.29 3.57
C ALA A 37 -11.51 -4.61 2.47
N GLY A 38 -11.31 -4.06 1.28
CA GLY A 38 -12.22 -4.33 0.18
C GLY A 38 -13.51 -3.53 0.25
N ILE A 39 -13.46 -2.34 0.86
CA ILE A 39 -14.63 -1.49 0.97
C ILE A 39 -14.68 -0.57 -0.23
N LEU A 40 -15.74 -0.67 -1.01
CA LEU A 40 -15.90 0.17 -2.19
C LEU A 40 -16.69 1.43 -1.86
N ASP A 41 -16.14 2.56 -2.23
CA ASP A 41 -16.87 3.82 -2.22
C ASP A 41 -16.29 4.65 -3.36
N ASP A 42 -16.78 5.88 -3.51
CA ASP A 42 -16.37 6.70 -4.64
C ASP A 42 -14.86 6.96 -4.63
N GLU A 43 -14.29 7.12 -3.47
CA GLU A 43 -12.86 7.40 -3.36
C GLU A 43 -12.02 6.18 -3.76
N VAL A 44 -12.44 5.00 -3.36
CA VAL A 44 -11.66 3.78 -3.53
C VAL A 44 -11.90 3.11 -4.87
N LEU A 45 -13.06 3.36 -5.48
CA LEU A 45 -13.42 2.69 -6.70
C LEU A 45 -12.32 2.70 -7.77
N PRO A 46 -11.62 3.80 -8.01
CA PRO A 46 -10.58 3.79 -9.02
C PRO A 46 -9.44 2.84 -8.73
N PHE A 47 -9.31 2.42 -7.47
CA PHE A 47 -8.20 1.56 -7.06
C PHE A 47 -8.65 0.15 -6.74
N SER A 48 -9.88 -0.21 -7.12
CA SER A 48 -10.39 -1.53 -6.78
C SER A 48 -9.68 -2.64 -7.55
N ASN A 49 -8.93 -2.30 -8.58
CA ASN A 49 -8.18 -3.31 -9.32
C ASN A 49 -6.76 -3.51 -8.80
N LEU A 50 -6.37 -2.83 -7.73
CA LEU A 50 -5.07 -3.13 -7.12
C LEU A 50 -5.07 -4.54 -6.59
N GLU A 51 -3.93 -5.19 -6.72
CA GLU A 51 -3.86 -6.58 -6.27
C GLU A 51 -4.05 -6.71 -4.77
N SER A 52 -3.69 -5.68 -4.01
CA SER A 52 -3.86 -5.72 -2.56
C SER A 52 -5.29 -5.43 -2.12
N PHE A 53 -6.17 -5.02 -3.05
CA PHE A 53 -7.55 -4.69 -2.70
C PHE A 53 -8.22 -5.91 -2.09
N GLY A 54 -8.81 -5.74 -0.91
CA GLY A 54 -9.56 -6.82 -0.28
C GLY A 54 -8.71 -7.94 0.29
N THR A 55 -7.41 -7.73 0.49
CA THR A 55 -6.55 -8.80 0.97
C THR A 55 -6.43 -8.86 2.48
N LEU A 56 -6.94 -7.85 3.19
CA LEU A 56 -6.91 -7.84 4.66
C LEU A 56 -8.30 -7.51 5.19
N THR A 57 -9.28 -8.29 4.75
CA THR A 57 -10.69 -8.00 5.06
C THR A 57 -11.01 -8.17 6.53
N SER A 58 -10.24 -8.97 7.25
CA SER A 58 -10.50 -9.19 8.67
C SER A 58 -9.84 -8.15 9.57
N TYR A 59 -9.08 -7.23 8.99
CA TYR A 59 -8.38 -6.24 9.79
C TYR A 59 -9.25 -5.01 10.00
N SER A 60 -9.24 -4.47 11.22
CA SER A 60 -9.98 -3.26 11.50
C SER A 60 -9.18 -2.04 11.06
N SER A 61 -9.87 -0.92 10.99
CA SER A 61 -9.22 0.35 10.69
C SER A 61 -8.10 0.65 11.71
N LYS A 62 -8.36 0.36 12.97
CA LYS A 62 -7.37 0.58 14.01
C LYS A 62 -6.13 -0.27 13.80
N LYS A 63 -6.32 -1.51 13.39
CA LYS A 63 -5.21 -2.40 13.14
C LYS A 63 -4.37 -1.92 11.95
N ILE A 64 -5.02 -1.49 10.90
CA ILE A 64 -4.31 -0.96 9.74
C ILE A 64 -3.53 0.29 10.12
N CYS A 65 -4.13 1.18 10.92
CA CYS A 65 -3.42 2.35 11.39
C CYS A 65 -2.19 1.97 12.19
N HIS A 66 -2.27 0.92 12.98
CA HIS A 66 -1.11 0.47 13.74
C HIS A 66 -0.01 0.00 12.81
N LEU A 67 -0.39 -0.73 11.74
CA LEU A 67 0.60 -1.21 10.79
C LEU A 67 1.29 -0.05 10.07
N THR A 68 0.53 0.97 9.68
CA THR A 68 1.15 2.12 9.03
C THR A 68 2.05 2.88 10.01
N LEU A 69 1.65 2.97 11.27
CA LEU A 69 2.49 3.61 12.27
C LEU A 69 3.82 2.90 12.41
N MET A 70 3.80 1.57 12.43
CA MET A 70 5.03 0.79 12.55
C MET A 70 5.92 1.01 11.33
N LEU A 71 5.33 1.06 10.14
CA LEU A 71 6.11 1.33 8.93
C LEU A 71 6.72 2.73 8.99
N PHE A 72 5.96 3.70 9.49
CA PHE A 72 6.47 5.05 9.63
C PHE A 72 7.64 5.09 10.60
N ARG A 73 7.54 4.41 11.72
CA ARG A 73 8.60 4.37 12.71
C ARG A 73 9.87 3.73 12.18
N ARG A 74 9.73 2.82 11.23
CA ARG A 74 10.89 2.15 10.63
C ARG A 74 11.44 2.93 9.45
N GLY A 75 10.83 4.07 9.13
CA GLY A 75 11.33 4.90 8.04
C GLY A 75 10.95 4.41 6.66
N LEU A 76 9.99 3.48 6.57
CA LEU A 76 9.59 2.93 5.28
C LEU A 76 8.53 3.76 4.61
N ILE A 77 7.77 4.54 5.38
CA ILE A 77 6.84 5.50 4.81
C ILE A 77 7.06 6.84 5.50
N GLY A 78 6.66 7.89 4.83
CA GLY A 78 6.69 9.23 5.36
C GLY A 78 5.32 9.85 5.26
N LYS A 79 5.21 11.07 5.76
CA LYS A 79 3.94 11.78 5.72
C LYS A 79 4.16 13.13 5.06
N VAL A 80 3.19 13.53 4.24
CA VAL A 80 3.23 14.81 3.55
C VAL A 80 2.08 15.63 4.08
N TYR A 81 2.41 16.80 4.63
CA TYR A 81 1.37 17.67 5.17
C TYR A 81 0.82 18.56 4.08
N ASP A 82 -0.49 18.60 3.96
CA ASP A 82 -1.15 19.48 3.01
C ASP A 82 -1.82 20.60 3.80
N ALA A 83 -1.32 21.82 3.65
CA ALA A 83 -1.81 22.93 4.44
C ALA A 83 -3.24 23.29 4.10
N SER A 84 -3.67 23.06 2.87
CA SER A 84 -5.03 23.43 2.50
C SER A 84 -6.07 22.51 3.11
N SER A 85 -5.78 21.22 3.21
CA SER A 85 -6.72 20.27 3.82
C SER A 85 -6.39 20.02 5.29
N LYS A 86 -5.19 20.43 5.71
CA LYS A 86 -4.72 20.23 7.09
C LYS A 86 -4.63 18.76 7.44
N LYS A 87 -4.23 17.93 6.48
CA LYS A 87 -4.13 16.50 6.69
C LYS A 87 -2.74 16.02 6.33
N LEU A 88 -2.38 14.87 6.90
CA LEU A 88 -1.11 14.22 6.62
C LEU A 88 -1.36 13.03 5.72
N TYR A 89 -0.81 13.09 4.52
CA TYR A 89 -0.97 12.02 3.54
C TYR A 89 0.25 11.11 3.57
N LEU A 90 0.07 9.86 3.17
CA LEU A 90 1.14 8.86 3.27
C LEU A 90 1.88 8.73 1.96
N ARG A 91 3.19 8.52 2.06
CA ARG A 91 4.01 8.21 0.89
C ARG A 91 5.08 7.21 1.29
N THR A 92 5.55 6.45 0.32
CA THR A 92 6.68 5.57 0.59
C THR A 92 7.97 6.38 0.53
N THR A 93 8.98 5.90 1.24
CA THR A 93 10.32 6.49 1.19
C THR A 93 11.19 5.62 0.30
N GLU A 94 12.38 6.11 0.01
CA GLU A 94 13.36 5.32 -0.72
C GLU A 94 13.64 4.01 -0.01
N LYS A 95 13.76 4.08 1.31
CA LYS A 95 13.99 2.89 2.12
C LYS A 95 12.81 1.92 2.00
N GLY A 96 11.59 2.46 1.93
CA GLY A 96 10.41 1.63 1.76
C GLY A 96 10.40 0.92 0.42
N GLU A 97 10.77 1.63 -0.65
CA GLU A 97 10.82 1.02 -1.97
C GLU A 97 11.88 -0.07 -2.02
N GLU A 98 13.02 0.18 -1.39
CA GLU A 98 14.07 -0.85 -1.32
C GLU A 98 13.59 -2.09 -0.57
N ALA A 99 12.85 -1.88 0.51
CA ALA A 99 12.34 -3.00 1.29
C ALA A 99 11.36 -3.82 0.46
N LEU A 100 10.52 -3.16 -0.33
CA LEU A 100 9.60 -3.87 -1.22
C LEU A 100 10.35 -4.67 -2.26
N ASN A 101 11.37 -4.08 -2.87
CA ASN A 101 12.15 -4.77 -3.87
C ASN A 101 12.83 -6.01 -3.29
N LYS A 102 13.35 -5.88 -2.09
CA LYS A 102 13.96 -7.03 -1.42
C LYS A 102 12.94 -8.11 -1.13
N TYR A 103 11.77 -7.69 -0.67
CA TYR A 103 10.74 -8.66 -0.34
C TYR A 103 10.32 -9.44 -1.57
N PHE A 104 10.09 -8.77 -2.68
CA PHE A 104 9.65 -9.44 -3.89
C PHE A 104 10.75 -10.29 -4.51
N ALA A 105 12.00 -9.89 -4.34
CA ALA A 105 13.10 -10.72 -4.82
C ALA A 105 13.15 -12.04 -4.06
N LYS A 106 12.87 -12.00 -2.76
CA LYS A 106 12.84 -13.20 -1.95
C LYS A 106 11.61 -14.05 -2.16
N HIS A 107 10.47 -13.41 -2.42
CA HIS A 107 9.20 -14.09 -2.52
C HIS A 107 8.67 -13.97 -3.93
N LYS A 108 9.31 -14.70 -4.83
CA LYS A 108 9.01 -14.57 -6.24
C LYS A 108 7.59 -14.87 -6.60
N LYS A 109 6.92 -15.62 -5.77
CA LYS A 109 5.52 -15.92 -6.04
C LYS A 109 4.60 -15.01 -5.27
N GLY A 110 5.08 -13.87 -4.87
CA GLY A 110 4.27 -12.92 -4.16
C GLY A 110 3.08 -12.46 -4.98
N PHE A 111 2.09 -11.94 -4.29
CA PHE A 111 0.85 -11.56 -4.95
C PHE A 111 1.05 -10.49 -6.01
N ALA A 112 1.97 -9.58 -5.82
CA ALA A 112 2.19 -8.54 -6.82
C ALA A 112 2.77 -9.10 -8.11
N ARG A 113 3.53 -10.15 -7.98
CA ARG A 113 4.12 -10.76 -9.13
C ARG A 113 3.08 -11.40 -10.03
N ARG A 114 2.09 -12.02 -9.43
CA ARG A 114 1.03 -12.62 -10.19
C ARG A 114 0.25 -11.58 -10.96
N LYS A 115 0.02 -10.45 -10.34
CA LYS A 115 -0.66 -9.40 -11.02
C LYS A 115 0.14 -8.91 -12.22
N GLN A 116 1.42 -8.85 -12.11
CA GLN A 116 2.23 -8.42 -13.22
C GLN A 116 2.04 -9.27 -14.44
N LYS A 117 1.90 -10.55 -14.25
CA LYS A 117 1.69 -11.41 -15.37
C LYS A 117 0.40 -11.12 -16.09
N ASN A 118 -0.59 -10.69 -15.36
CA ASN A 118 -1.87 -10.45 -15.95
C ASN A 118 -2.05 -9.05 -16.47
N VAL A 119 -1.15 -8.21 -16.14
CA VAL A 119 -1.30 -6.88 -16.46
C VAL A 119 -1.54 -6.53 -17.83
N PRO A 120 -0.95 -7.15 -18.73
CA PRO A 120 -1.15 -6.61 -20.03
C PRO A 120 -2.55 -6.33 -20.29
N THR A 121 -3.33 -6.77 -19.50
CA THR A 121 -4.61 -6.48 -19.76
C THR A 121 -5.12 -5.30 -19.18
N ILE A 122 -5.05 -4.88 -18.72
CA ILE A 122 -5.62 -3.95 -18.12
C ILE A 122 -5.57 -2.86 -18.23
N VAL A 123 -5.46 -2.96 -18.35
CA VAL A 123 -5.48 -2.19 -18.24
C VAL A 123 -5.53 -1.49 -18.76
N LYS A 124 -5.32 -1.33 -19.09
CA LYS A 124 -5.34 -0.66 -19.38
C LYS A 124 -6.06 -0.15 -19.65
N ILE A 125 -6.43 -0.15 -19.62
CA ILE A 125 -7.06 0.36 -19.72
C ILE A 125 -7.53 1.00 -19.40
N ALA A 126 -7.46 1.14 -19.14
CA ALA A 126 -7.86 1.78 -18.72
C ALA A 126 -8.22 2.52 -18.99
N ALA A 127 -8.21 2.57 -19.29
CA ALA A 127 -8.43 3.39 -19.47
C ALA A 127 -8.94 4.08 -19.28
#